data_9f7e89eb342176fedb61868576f1d953
#
_entry.id   9f7e89eb342176fedb61868576f1d953
#
_cell.length_a   1.000
_cell.length_b   1.000
_cell.length_c   1.000
_cell.angle_alpha   90.00
_cell.angle_beta   90.00
_cell.angle_gamma   90.00
#
_symmetry.space_group_name_H-M   'P 1'
#
loop_
_entity.id
_entity.type
_entity.pdbx_description
1 polymer ?
#
loop_
_entity_poly.entity_id
_entity_poly.type
_entity_poly.pdbx_seq_one_letter_code
_entity_poly.pdbx_strand_id
1 'polypeptide(L)'
;NLFLAGVKPLEWLVFDYTNVVKDGIIFVQEKVLEINRDRRLVRTTGGYLAYDFLVLAPGIDYMYEAIPGYEEAKHFLPVGFKPFEHIALRRMLDRFDETGGELVMYIPPPPYRCPPGPYERAAMLAWRLKTKGVKGKVIVLDANPQPLAKAPGFLAAYNELYKDYLEYHPNMCITGLDYEKKVVRTELGDYPFTLANVIPPMKAAEIVRQAGLGERWANVRIPYFLSEADDRVYLVGDITGNTPYPKSGMIAYVSGTIVARHLTERLKGKPLAEIPPELPTNICYSFVDSEEAIWVSANYSWDEAEKRIKAQSQVDNQRSKANGEAAIGWALGLWNDMFGPA
;
A
#
# COMPACT_ATOMS: atom_id res chain seq x y z
N ASN A 1 -9.65 -0.65 -4.60
CA ASN A 1 -9.99 -0.70 -6.04
C ASN A 1 -11.48 -0.88 -6.27
N LEU A 2 -12.21 -1.69 -5.46
CA LEU A 2 -13.67 -1.87 -5.57
C LEU A 2 -14.46 -0.53 -5.54
N PHE A 3 -14.03 0.43 -4.72
CA PHE A 3 -14.59 1.78 -4.70
C PHE A 3 -14.31 2.53 -6.02
N LEU A 4 -13.08 2.48 -6.54
CA LEU A 4 -12.72 3.15 -7.80
C LEU A 4 -13.52 2.59 -8.98
N ALA A 5 -13.72 1.29 -9.00
CA ALA A 5 -14.53 0.64 -10.03
C ALA A 5 -16.05 0.89 -9.89
N GLY A 6 -16.51 1.32 -8.72
CA GLY A 6 -17.94 1.55 -8.45
C GLY A 6 -18.69 0.34 -7.91
N VAL A 7 -17.96 -0.71 -7.49
CA VAL A 7 -18.54 -1.93 -6.90
C VAL A 7 -18.97 -1.70 -5.46
N LYS A 8 -18.20 -0.92 -4.70
CA LYS A 8 -18.52 -0.58 -3.30
C LYS A 8 -18.61 0.94 -3.13
N PRO A 9 -19.51 1.42 -2.28
CA PRO A 9 -19.62 2.83 -1.95
C PRO A 9 -18.50 3.28 -0.99
N LEU A 10 -18.32 4.59 -0.82
CA LEU A 10 -17.28 5.14 0.04
C LEU A 10 -17.48 4.76 1.51
N GLU A 11 -18.71 4.76 1.97
CA GLU A 11 -19.11 4.47 3.35
C GLU A 11 -18.67 3.08 3.80
N TRP A 12 -18.50 2.16 2.87
CA TRP A 12 -17.97 0.81 3.14
C TRP A 12 -16.48 0.81 3.53
N LEU A 13 -15.76 1.90 3.25
CA LEU A 13 -14.33 2.06 3.50
C LEU A 13 -13.99 3.09 4.58
N VAL A 14 -15.00 3.74 5.17
CA VAL A 14 -14.80 4.83 6.14
C VAL A 14 -15.22 4.36 7.52
N PHE A 15 -14.29 4.40 8.45
CA PHE A 15 -14.48 4.06 9.85
C PHE A 15 -14.08 5.25 10.72
N ASP A 16 -14.81 5.52 11.77
CA ASP A 16 -14.42 6.49 12.79
C ASP A 16 -13.58 5.82 13.91
N TYR A 17 -12.98 6.64 14.76
CA TYR A 17 -12.14 6.15 15.85
C TYR A 17 -12.88 6.03 17.19
N THR A 18 -14.21 6.11 17.21
CA THR A 18 -15.00 6.08 18.46
C THR A 18 -14.73 4.81 19.26
N ASN A 19 -14.69 3.66 18.60
CA ASN A 19 -14.42 2.37 19.25
C ASN A 19 -12.93 2.12 19.55
N VAL A 20 -12.02 2.96 19.05
CA VAL A 20 -10.58 2.87 19.35
C VAL A 20 -10.26 3.58 20.68
N VAL A 21 -11.03 4.61 21.03
CA VAL A 21 -10.86 5.34 22.28
C VAL A 21 -11.43 4.52 23.43
N LYS A 22 -10.54 3.88 24.19
CA LYS A 22 -10.88 3.01 25.33
C LYS A 22 -10.13 3.48 26.58
N ASP A 23 -10.44 2.92 27.74
CA ASP A 23 -9.75 3.21 28.98
C ASP A 23 -8.23 3.05 28.82
N GLY A 24 -7.50 4.09 29.19
CA GLY A 24 -6.05 4.15 29.06
C GLY A 24 -5.54 4.55 27.66
N ILE A 25 -6.41 4.75 26.66
CA ILE A 25 -6.04 5.23 25.32
C ILE A 25 -6.44 6.69 25.17
N ILE A 26 -5.46 7.54 24.88
CA ILE A 26 -5.69 8.96 24.55
C ILE A 26 -5.54 9.12 23.04
N PHE A 27 -6.63 9.45 22.37
CA PHE A 27 -6.60 9.77 20.95
C PHE A 27 -6.25 11.25 20.75
N VAL A 28 -5.15 11.51 20.02
CA VAL A 28 -4.67 12.86 19.72
C VAL A 28 -4.73 13.09 18.21
N GLN A 29 -5.71 13.87 17.76
CA GLN A 29 -5.90 14.19 16.33
C GLN A 29 -5.04 15.40 15.93
N GLU A 30 -3.74 15.18 15.85
CA GLU A 30 -2.75 16.21 15.56
C GLU A 30 -1.70 15.71 14.57
N LYS A 31 -1.07 16.64 13.87
CA LYS A 31 0.06 16.34 12.99
C LYS A 31 1.34 16.28 13.82
N VAL A 32 2.11 15.20 13.67
CA VAL A 32 3.47 15.10 14.20
C VAL A 32 4.39 15.95 13.33
N LEU A 33 5.15 16.86 13.96
CA LEU A 33 6.04 17.81 13.31
C LEU A 33 7.52 17.44 13.49
N GLU A 34 7.85 16.78 14.61
CA GLU A 34 9.23 16.43 14.95
C GLU A 34 9.24 15.30 15.98
N ILE A 35 10.24 14.44 15.89
CA ILE A 35 10.53 13.41 16.90
C ILE A 35 11.95 13.65 17.40
N ASN A 36 12.07 14.06 18.66
CA ASN A 36 13.35 14.21 19.35
C ASN A 36 13.63 12.97 20.19
N ARG A 37 14.46 12.06 19.69
CA ARG A 37 14.76 10.78 20.32
C ARG A 37 15.59 10.92 21.60
N ASP A 38 16.52 11.86 21.64
CA ASP A 38 17.38 12.08 22.81
C ASP A 38 16.58 12.56 24.01
N ARG A 39 15.60 13.43 23.78
CA ARG A 39 14.70 13.96 24.80
C ARG A 39 13.44 13.11 24.99
N ARG A 40 13.19 12.13 24.14
CA ARG A 40 11.97 11.31 24.10
C ARG A 40 10.70 12.15 24.03
N LEU A 41 10.70 13.10 23.13
CA LEU A 41 9.60 14.03 22.90
C LEU A 41 9.13 13.97 21.44
N VAL A 42 7.82 13.92 21.26
CA VAL A 42 7.17 14.11 19.98
C VAL A 42 6.53 15.50 19.99
N ARG A 43 6.91 16.36 19.06
CA ARG A 43 6.28 17.65 18.84
C ARG A 43 5.15 17.50 17.83
N THR A 44 3.99 17.97 18.20
CA THR A 44 2.78 17.97 17.37
C THR A 44 2.32 19.41 17.11
N THR A 45 1.25 19.56 16.35
CA THR A 45 0.61 20.86 16.13
C THR A 45 -0.01 21.45 17.41
N GLY A 46 -0.34 20.65 18.41
CA GLY A 46 -0.94 21.06 19.67
C GLY A 46 0.03 21.10 20.86
N GLY A 47 1.28 20.61 20.69
CA GLY A 47 2.23 20.63 21.78
C GLY A 47 3.28 19.53 21.77
N TYR A 48 3.67 19.07 22.95
CA TYR A 48 4.69 18.04 23.13
C TYR A 48 4.12 16.84 23.89
N LEU A 49 4.46 15.64 23.41
CA LEU A 49 4.15 14.37 24.05
C LEU A 49 5.46 13.66 24.42
N ALA A 50 5.62 13.32 25.70
CA ALA A 50 6.73 12.50 26.14
C ALA A 50 6.40 11.01 25.97
N TYR A 51 7.42 10.17 25.77
CA TYR A 51 7.24 8.73 25.63
C TYR A 51 8.34 7.94 26.34
N ASP A 52 7.99 6.77 26.84
CA ASP A 52 8.95 5.72 27.24
C ASP A 52 9.27 4.82 26.05
N PHE A 53 8.28 4.49 25.25
CA PHE A 53 8.40 3.77 23.98
C PHE A 53 7.58 4.48 22.90
N LEU A 54 8.08 4.44 21.68
CA LEU A 54 7.43 5.02 20.53
C LEU A 54 7.22 3.95 19.44
N VAL A 55 6.00 3.84 18.93
CA VAL A 55 5.69 3.01 17.76
C VAL A 55 5.36 3.92 16.59
N LEU A 56 6.09 3.80 15.49
CA LEU A 56 5.90 4.61 14.29
C LEU A 56 5.30 3.79 13.16
N ALA A 57 4.15 4.25 12.67
CA ALA A 57 3.42 3.66 11.54
C ALA A 57 2.92 4.73 10.56
N PRO A 58 3.73 5.73 10.14
CA PRO A 58 3.25 6.85 9.34
C PRO A 58 2.98 6.49 7.87
N GLY A 59 3.35 5.29 7.42
CA GLY A 59 3.18 4.85 6.04
C GLY A 59 4.19 5.47 5.08
N ILE A 60 3.75 5.71 3.84
CA ILE A 60 4.61 6.12 2.73
C ILE A 60 4.42 7.58 2.34
N ASP A 61 5.48 8.13 1.72
CA ASP A 61 5.42 9.31 0.89
C ASP A 61 5.82 8.99 -0.56
N TYR A 62 5.40 9.84 -1.49
CA TYR A 62 5.72 9.73 -2.90
C TYR A 62 6.99 10.49 -3.24
N MET A 63 7.73 9.97 -4.20
CA MET A 63 8.91 10.60 -4.79
C MET A 63 8.51 11.20 -6.14
N TYR A 64 7.74 12.30 -6.14
CA TYR A 64 7.28 12.94 -7.38
C TYR A 64 8.44 13.45 -8.22
N GLU A 65 9.50 13.89 -7.55
CA GLU A 65 10.75 14.34 -8.14
C GLU A 65 11.47 13.28 -8.99
N ALA A 66 11.15 12.01 -8.79
CA ALA A 66 11.73 10.91 -9.57
C ALA A 66 11.17 10.79 -11.00
N ILE A 67 10.09 11.51 -11.31
CA ILE A 67 9.47 11.51 -12.64
C ILE A 67 9.44 12.97 -13.14
N PRO A 68 10.25 13.34 -14.16
CA PRO A 68 10.25 14.68 -14.73
C PRO A 68 8.85 15.16 -15.13
N GLY A 69 8.46 16.34 -14.69
CA GLY A 69 7.13 16.94 -14.94
C GLY A 69 6.02 16.48 -14.00
N TYR A 70 6.29 15.57 -13.04
CA TYR A 70 5.25 15.14 -12.12
C TYR A 70 5.03 16.12 -10.97
N GLU A 71 6.08 16.82 -10.53
CA GLU A 71 5.97 17.77 -9.41
C GLU A 71 4.94 18.86 -9.74
N GLU A 72 4.88 19.33 -10.99
CA GLU A 72 3.91 20.29 -11.49
C GLU A 72 2.51 19.68 -11.64
N ALA A 73 2.45 18.39 -11.98
CA ALA A 73 1.20 17.68 -12.25
C ALA A 73 0.54 17.05 -11.00
N LYS A 74 1.26 16.94 -9.87
CA LYS A 74 0.83 16.15 -8.68
C LYS A 74 -0.53 16.55 -8.12
N HIS A 75 -0.92 17.81 -8.24
CA HIS A 75 -2.23 18.27 -7.75
C HIS A 75 -3.40 17.91 -8.68
N PHE A 76 -3.10 17.52 -9.91
CA PHE A 76 -4.09 17.17 -10.93
C PHE A 76 -4.18 15.65 -11.17
N LEU A 77 -3.18 14.89 -10.74
CA LEU A 77 -3.08 13.44 -10.96
C LEU A 77 -2.97 12.69 -9.62
N PRO A 78 -4.11 12.40 -8.98
CA PRO A 78 -4.12 11.66 -7.72
C PRO A 78 -3.58 10.23 -7.93
N VAL A 79 -2.62 9.83 -7.09
CA VAL A 79 -2.00 8.49 -7.16
C VAL A 79 -2.95 7.39 -6.71
N GLY A 80 -3.75 7.66 -5.68
CA GLY A 80 -4.73 6.71 -5.16
C GLY A 80 -4.15 5.65 -4.22
N PHE A 81 -3.18 6.03 -3.38
CA PHE A 81 -2.70 5.23 -2.23
C PHE A 81 -2.85 5.97 -0.89
N LYS A 82 -3.28 7.22 -0.91
CA LYS A 82 -3.65 7.99 0.29
C LYS A 82 -5.18 8.22 0.30
N PRO A 83 -5.82 8.36 1.49
CA PRO A 83 -7.28 8.33 1.61
C PRO A 83 -8.04 9.26 0.67
N PHE A 84 -7.73 10.56 0.69
CA PHE A 84 -8.46 11.55 -0.12
C PHE A 84 -8.19 11.45 -1.63
N GLU A 85 -7.08 10.85 -2.03
CA GLU A 85 -6.75 10.64 -3.43
C GLU A 85 -7.71 9.66 -4.11
N HIS A 86 -8.23 8.67 -3.37
CA HIS A 86 -9.23 7.74 -3.90
C HIS A 86 -10.52 8.46 -4.29
N ILE A 87 -10.94 9.46 -3.51
CA ILE A 87 -12.13 10.27 -3.80
C ILE A 87 -11.89 11.13 -5.04
N ALA A 88 -10.72 11.76 -5.12
CA ALA A 88 -10.35 12.59 -6.27
C ALA A 88 -10.25 11.74 -7.55
N LEU A 89 -9.56 10.60 -7.48
CA LEU A 89 -9.41 9.67 -8.61
C LEU A 89 -10.78 9.12 -9.05
N ARG A 90 -11.67 8.77 -8.12
CA ARG A 90 -13.02 8.30 -8.44
C ARG A 90 -13.82 9.36 -9.19
N ARG A 91 -13.77 10.63 -8.78
CA ARG A 91 -14.43 11.74 -9.49
C ARG A 91 -13.87 11.95 -10.90
N MET A 92 -12.58 11.71 -11.10
CA MET A 92 -11.98 11.76 -12.43
C MET A 92 -12.45 10.60 -13.31
N LEU A 93 -12.56 9.40 -12.73
CA LEU A 93 -13.09 8.21 -13.40
C LEU A 93 -14.58 8.40 -13.79
N ASP A 94 -15.38 9.02 -12.91
CA ASP A 94 -16.80 9.29 -13.23
C ASP A 94 -16.91 10.25 -14.42
N ARG A 95 -16.04 11.25 -14.54
CA ARG A 95 -15.97 12.12 -15.74
C ARG A 95 -15.41 11.40 -16.96
N PHE A 96 -14.43 10.52 -16.77
CA PHE A 96 -13.88 9.70 -17.85
C PHE A 96 -14.93 8.76 -18.46
N ASP A 97 -15.87 8.25 -17.67
CA ASP A 97 -16.97 7.44 -18.19
C ASP A 97 -17.83 8.16 -19.24
N GLU A 98 -17.93 9.49 -19.13
CA GLU A 98 -18.71 10.32 -20.07
C GLU A 98 -17.94 10.59 -21.37
N THR A 99 -16.62 10.71 -21.30
CA THR A 99 -15.76 11.08 -22.44
C THR A 99 -15.13 9.89 -23.13
N GLY A 100 -14.80 8.85 -22.37
CA GLY A 100 -13.98 7.75 -22.84
C GLY A 100 -12.55 8.16 -23.18
N GLY A 101 -11.88 7.37 -24.01
CA GLY A 101 -10.52 7.60 -24.48
C GLY A 101 -9.48 6.70 -23.78
N GLU A 102 -8.25 7.17 -23.66
CA GLU A 102 -7.14 6.41 -23.09
C GLU A 102 -6.93 6.75 -21.62
N LEU A 103 -6.99 5.71 -20.77
CA LEU A 103 -6.62 5.77 -19.37
C LEU A 103 -5.24 5.16 -19.23
N VAL A 104 -4.20 5.99 -19.12
CA VAL A 104 -2.82 5.54 -18.98
C VAL A 104 -2.49 5.33 -17.52
N MET A 105 -2.04 4.12 -17.16
CA MET A 105 -1.53 3.78 -15.84
C MET A 105 -0.03 3.51 -15.91
N TYR A 106 0.74 4.01 -14.93
CA TYR A 106 2.13 3.65 -14.76
C TYR A 106 2.37 2.94 -13.43
N ILE A 107 3.13 1.85 -13.47
CA ILE A 107 3.53 1.04 -12.31
C ILE A 107 5.04 1.13 -12.16
N PRO A 108 5.57 1.65 -11.03
CA PRO A 108 7.00 1.85 -10.84
C PRO A 108 7.72 0.55 -10.48
N PRO A 109 9.07 0.52 -10.53
CA PRO A 109 9.82 -0.58 -9.95
C PRO A 109 9.65 -0.64 -8.42
N PRO A 110 9.73 -1.86 -7.81
CA PRO A 110 9.63 -2.01 -6.37
C PRO A 110 10.83 -1.37 -5.62
N PRO A 111 10.71 -1.14 -4.30
CA PRO A 111 9.54 -1.44 -3.45
C PRO A 111 8.52 -0.28 -3.44
N TYR A 112 7.25 -0.64 -3.44
CA TYR A 112 6.13 0.29 -3.26
C TYR A 112 4.99 -0.38 -2.47
N ARG A 113 4.07 0.43 -1.94
CA ARG A 113 2.91 -0.02 -1.15
C ARG A 113 1.97 -0.86 -2.00
N CYS A 114 1.52 -2.01 -1.45
CA CYS A 114 0.56 -2.93 -2.06
C CYS A 114 1.02 -3.43 -3.44
N PRO A 115 2.06 -4.30 -3.53
CA PRO A 115 2.61 -4.75 -4.81
C PRO A 115 1.59 -5.25 -5.84
N PRO A 116 0.53 -6.02 -5.48
CA PRO A 116 -0.50 -6.40 -6.45
C PRO A 116 -1.54 -5.32 -6.73
N GLY A 117 -1.61 -4.26 -5.92
CA GLY A 117 -2.67 -3.25 -5.98
C GLY A 117 -2.84 -2.53 -7.32
N PRO A 118 -1.77 -2.12 -8.02
CA PRO A 118 -1.87 -1.50 -9.33
C PRO A 118 -2.43 -2.44 -10.39
N TYR A 119 -2.05 -3.72 -10.35
CA TYR A 119 -2.55 -4.73 -11.31
C TYR A 119 -4.03 -5.05 -11.10
N GLU A 120 -4.46 -5.15 -9.85
CA GLU A 120 -5.87 -5.22 -9.50
C GLU A 120 -6.62 -3.97 -9.97
N ARG A 121 -6.05 -2.78 -9.78
CA ARG A 121 -6.64 -1.53 -10.25
C ARG A 121 -6.86 -1.55 -11.75
N ALA A 122 -5.88 -2.01 -12.52
CA ALA A 122 -6.00 -2.13 -13.97
C ALA A 122 -7.17 -3.04 -14.39
N ALA A 123 -7.27 -4.24 -13.78
CA ALA A 123 -8.40 -5.16 -14.02
C ALA A 123 -9.75 -4.51 -13.68
N MET A 124 -9.84 -3.89 -12.50
CA MET A 124 -11.08 -3.28 -12.02
C MET A 124 -11.51 -2.05 -12.85
N LEU A 125 -10.56 -1.29 -13.38
CA LEU A 125 -10.86 -0.18 -14.29
C LEU A 125 -11.31 -0.70 -15.67
N ALA A 126 -10.67 -1.74 -16.19
CA ALA A 126 -11.11 -2.40 -17.42
C ALA A 126 -12.52 -3.02 -17.26
N TRP A 127 -12.78 -3.65 -16.10
CA TRP A 127 -14.12 -4.11 -15.74
C TRP A 127 -15.15 -2.97 -15.76
N ARG A 128 -14.81 -1.82 -15.17
CA ARG A 128 -15.67 -0.63 -15.18
C ARG A 128 -16.00 -0.15 -16.59
N LEU A 129 -14.98 -0.03 -17.45
CA LEU A 129 -15.20 0.38 -18.84
C LEU A 129 -16.12 -0.59 -19.57
N LYS A 130 -15.84 -1.89 -19.44
CA LYS A 130 -16.64 -2.95 -20.08
C LYS A 130 -18.10 -2.93 -19.62
N THR A 131 -18.33 -2.89 -18.31
CA THR A 131 -19.70 -2.99 -17.75
C THR A 131 -20.53 -1.74 -17.97
N LYS A 132 -19.89 -0.58 -18.06
CA LYS A 132 -20.57 0.70 -18.36
C LYS A 132 -20.66 1.00 -19.85
N GLY A 133 -20.06 0.18 -20.71
CA GLY A 133 -20.01 0.43 -22.16
C GLY A 133 -19.23 1.68 -22.54
N VAL A 134 -18.23 2.08 -21.73
CA VAL A 134 -17.40 3.25 -21.99
C VAL A 134 -16.47 2.97 -23.18
N LYS A 135 -16.46 3.85 -24.16
CA LYS A 135 -15.54 3.78 -25.31
C LYS A 135 -14.14 4.24 -24.89
N GLY A 136 -13.38 3.34 -24.30
CA GLY A 136 -12.06 3.66 -23.79
C GLY A 136 -11.23 2.41 -23.52
N LYS A 137 -9.97 2.62 -23.21
CA LYS A 137 -8.99 1.57 -22.94
C LYS A 137 -8.08 1.95 -21.76
N VAL A 138 -7.76 0.98 -20.92
CA VAL A 138 -6.72 1.08 -19.90
C VAL A 138 -5.41 0.65 -20.53
N ILE A 139 -4.43 1.54 -20.56
CA ILE A 139 -3.07 1.26 -21.04
C ILE A 139 -2.14 1.21 -19.83
N VAL A 140 -1.59 0.04 -19.53
CA VAL A 140 -0.72 -0.18 -18.38
C VAL A 140 0.74 -0.19 -18.83
N LEU A 141 1.50 0.81 -18.40
CA LEU A 141 2.95 0.89 -18.57
C LEU A 141 3.59 0.38 -17.28
N ASP A 142 4.15 -0.80 -17.31
CA ASP A 142 4.76 -1.44 -16.15
C ASP A 142 6.28 -1.46 -16.27
N ALA A 143 6.99 -0.82 -15.34
CA ALA A 143 8.45 -0.86 -15.30
C ALA A 143 9.02 -2.25 -15.00
N ASN A 144 8.18 -3.20 -14.60
CA ASN A 144 8.55 -4.55 -14.25
C ASN A 144 8.37 -5.51 -15.44
N PRO A 145 9.10 -6.64 -15.49
CA PRO A 145 8.98 -7.62 -16.57
C PRO A 145 7.66 -8.39 -16.57
N GLN A 146 6.97 -8.38 -15.44
CA GLN A 146 5.64 -8.97 -15.24
C GLN A 146 5.03 -8.46 -13.93
N PRO A 147 3.73 -8.68 -13.66
CA PRO A 147 3.14 -8.37 -12.38
C PRO A 147 3.93 -8.96 -11.20
N LEU A 148 4.26 -8.14 -10.18
CA LEU A 148 5.14 -8.51 -9.08
C LEU A 148 4.61 -9.64 -8.20
N ALA A 149 3.29 -9.89 -8.22
CA ALA A 149 2.65 -10.98 -7.50
C ALA A 149 1.48 -11.50 -8.32
N LYS A 150 1.24 -12.81 -8.29
CA LYS A 150 0.11 -13.44 -8.98
C LYS A 150 0.09 -13.17 -10.50
N ALA A 151 1.27 -13.06 -11.13
CA ALA A 151 1.39 -12.71 -12.55
C ALA A 151 0.53 -13.58 -13.47
N PRO A 152 0.53 -14.92 -13.39
CA PRO A 152 -0.30 -15.75 -14.26
C PRO A 152 -1.79 -15.42 -14.13
N GLY A 153 -2.28 -15.18 -12.91
CA GLY A 153 -3.69 -14.89 -12.66
C GLY A 153 -4.12 -13.53 -13.22
N PHE A 154 -3.30 -12.47 -13.07
CA PHE A 154 -3.59 -11.17 -13.66
C PHE A 154 -3.54 -11.22 -15.18
N LEU A 155 -2.49 -11.81 -15.77
CA LEU A 155 -2.35 -11.88 -17.22
C LEU A 155 -3.47 -12.71 -17.86
N ALA A 156 -3.90 -13.80 -17.21
CA ALA A 156 -5.06 -14.56 -17.65
C ALA A 156 -6.34 -13.70 -17.64
N ALA A 157 -6.59 -12.98 -16.53
CA ALA A 157 -7.75 -12.09 -16.43
C ALA A 157 -7.72 -10.98 -17.49
N TYR A 158 -6.57 -10.35 -17.73
CA TYR A 158 -6.43 -9.31 -18.77
C TYR A 158 -6.77 -9.85 -20.16
N ASN A 159 -6.24 -11.01 -20.51
CA ASN A 159 -6.44 -11.61 -21.83
C ASN A 159 -7.86 -12.18 -22.04
N GLU A 160 -8.41 -12.84 -21.01
CA GLU A 160 -9.68 -13.54 -21.12
C GLU A 160 -10.87 -12.60 -20.93
N LEU A 161 -10.77 -11.63 -20.00
CA LEU A 161 -11.90 -10.77 -19.63
C LEU A 161 -11.84 -9.40 -20.32
N TYR A 162 -10.63 -8.87 -20.60
CA TYR A 162 -10.45 -7.45 -20.92
C TYR A 162 -9.58 -7.17 -22.15
N LYS A 163 -9.34 -8.13 -23.03
CA LYS A 163 -8.49 -7.95 -24.23
C LYS A 163 -8.85 -6.72 -25.10
N ASP A 164 -10.10 -6.31 -25.10
CA ASP A 164 -10.58 -5.16 -25.86
C ASP A 164 -10.55 -3.86 -25.05
N TYR A 165 -10.34 -3.93 -23.72
CA TYR A 165 -10.41 -2.82 -22.77
C TYR A 165 -9.10 -2.53 -22.04
N LEU A 166 -8.10 -3.43 -22.12
CA LEU A 166 -6.84 -3.30 -21.43
C LEU A 166 -5.67 -3.74 -22.32
N GLU A 167 -4.63 -2.93 -22.36
CA GLU A 167 -3.33 -3.24 -22.92
C GLU A 167 -2.29 -3.20 -21.81
N TYR A 168 -1.47 -4.24 -21.72
CA TYR A 168 -0.39 -4.36 -20.72
C TYR A 168 0.97 -4.39 -21.40
N HIS A 169 1.82 -3.41 -21.05
CA HIS A 169 3.17 -3.23 -21.57
C HIS A 169 4.20 -3.41 -20.46
N PRO A 170 4.81 -4.59 -20.32
CA PRO A 170 5.92 -4.83 -19.39
C PRO A 170 7.22 -4.17 -19.84
N ASN A 171 8.18 -4.02 -18.91
CA ASN A 171 9.47 -3.38 -19.13
C ASN A 171 9.38 -1.95 -19.69
N MET A 172 8.32 -1.23 -19.30
CA MET A 172 8.04 0.10 -19.81
C MET A 172 8.30 1.15 -18.72
N CYS A 173 9.52 1.68 -18.69
CA CYS A 173 9.86 2.82 -17.84
C CYS A 173 9.41 4.12 -18.50
N ILE A 174 8.83 5.01 -17.70
CA ILE A 174 8.52 6.37 -18.16
C ILE A 174 9.72 7.29 -17.97
N THR A 175 9.91 8.20 -18.91
CA THR A 175 10.98 9.20 -18.90
C THR A 175 10.47 10.59 -18.49
N GLY A 176 9.15 10.77 -18.43
CA GLY A 176 8.54 12.02 -17.99
C GLY A 176 7.03 12.06 -18.18
N LEU A 177 6.44 13.16 -17.72
CA LEU A 177 5.03 13.45 -17.79
C LEU A 177 4.83 14.89 -18.22
N ASP A 178 3.99 15.11 -19.21
CA ASP A 178 3.57 16.44 -19.65
C ASP A 178 2.05 16.56 -19.49
N TYR A 179 1.62 17.15 -18.37
CA TYR A 179 0.21 17.24 -18.04
C TYR A 179 -0.56 18.19 -18.96
N GLU A 180 0.06 19.26 -19.44
CA GLU A 180 -0.60 20.24 -20.33
C GLU A 180 -0.87 19.63 -21.68
N LYS A 181 0.07 18.85 -22.22
CA LYS A 181 -0.08 18.10 -23.47
C LYS A 181 -0.81 16.78 -23.31
N LYS A 182 -1.12 16.38 -22.07
CA LYS A 182 -1.75 15.09 -21.77
C LYS A 182 -0.96 13.89 -22.31
N VAL A 183 0.33 13.82 -21.99
CA VAL A 183 1.24 12.79 -22.52
C VAL A 183 2.11 12.21 -21.40
N VAL A 184 2.20 10.88 -21.34
CA VAL A 184 3.23 10.14 -20.60
C VAL A 184 4.33 9.75 -21.60
N ARG A 185 5.57 10.12 -21.31
CA ARG A 185 6.73 9.85 -22.19
C ARG A 185 7.46 8.61 -21.78
N THR A 186 7.90 7.82 -22.75
CA THR A 186 8.76 6.64 -22.56
C THR A 186 9.92 6.68 -23.56
N GLU A 187 10.90 5.80 -23.40
CA GLU A 187 11.97 5.64 -24.39
C GLU A 187 11.45 5.11 -25.74
N LEU A 188 10.31 4.42 -25.76
CA LEU A 188 9.73 3.79 -26.94
C LEU A 188 8.67 4.64 -27.64
N GLY A 189 8.33 5.80 -27.08
CA GLY A 189 7.34 6.72 -27.64
C GLY A 189 6.46 7.38 -26.58
N ASP A 190 5.56 8.20 -27.05
CA ASP A 190 4.65 9.00 -26.25
C ASP A 190 3.27 8.34 -26.17
N TYR A 191 2.70 8.31 -24.96
CA TYR A 191 1.37 7.80 -24.67
C TYR A 191 0.43 8.96 -24.32
N PRO A 192 -0.40 9.42 -25.26
CA PRO A 192 -1.41 10.44 -24.95
C PRO A 192 -2.46 9.86 -24.02
N PHE A 193 -3.09 10.70 -23.20
CA PHE A 193 -4.11 10.26 -22.26
C PHE A 193 -5.30 11.24 -22.16
N THR A 194 -6.48 10.70 -21.97
CA THR A 194 -7.64 11.44 -21.46
C THR A 194 -7.58 11.52 -19.93
N LEU A 195 -7.17 10.42 -19.30
CA LEU A 195 -6.92 10.31 -17.86
C LEU A 195 -5.62 9.55 -17.63
N ALA A 196 -4.79 10.01 -16.68
CA ALA A 196 -3.62 9.26 -16.26
C ALA A 196 -3.65 8.95 -14.75
N ASN A 197 -3.23 7.73 -14.39
CA ASN A 197 -2.94 7.33 -13.02
C ASN A 197 -1.48 6.87 -12.93
N VAL A 198 -0.58 7.82 -12.77
CA VAL A 198 0.86 7.58 -12.67
C VAL A 198 1.23 7.33 -11.22
N ILE A 199 1.81 6.18 -10.92
CA ILE A 199 2.27 5.83 -9.57
C ILE A 199 3.77 6.14 -9.49
N PRO A 200 4.20 7.16 -8.71
CA PRO A 200 5.62 7.45 -8.56
C PRO A 200 6.29 6.44 -7.61
N PRO A 201 7.62 6.33 -7.65
CA PRO A 201 8.36 5.62 -6.63
C PRO A 201 8.01 6.12 -5.22
N MET A 202 8.18 5.26 -4.22
CA MET A 202 7.79 5.54 -2.84
C MET A 202 8.96 5.48 -1.88
N LYS A 203 8.81 6.18 -0.76
CA LYS A 203 9.71 6.17 0.40
C LYS A 203 8.90 6.11 1.69
N ALA A 204 9.52 5.83 2.82
CA ALA A 204 8.89 6.03 4.12
C ALA A 204 8.50 7.49 4.30
N ALA A 205 7.46 7.76 5.07
CA ALA A 205 7.02 9.12 5.37
C ALA A 205 8.19 9.96 5.91
N GLU A 206 8.28 11.20 5.48
CA GLU A 206 9.43 12.09 5.69
C GLU A 206 9.84 12.23 7.17
N ILE A 207 8.88 12.12 8.10
CA ILE A 207 9.15 12.17 9.53
C ILE A 207 10.13 11.08 10.00
N VAL A 208 10.19 9.94 9.31
CA VAL A 208 11.11 8.83 9.62
C VAL A 208 12.56 9.26 9.36
N ARG A 209 12.83 9.89 8.22
CA ARG A 209 14.15 10.43 7.85
C ARG A 209 14.55 11.58 8.79
N GLN A 210 13.63 12.52 9.04
CA GLN A 210 13.86 13.65 9.93
C GLN A 210 14.19 13.22 11.36
N ALA A 211 13.64 12.09 11.81
CA ALA A 211 13.96 11.50 13.11
C ALA A 211 15.27 10.69 13.11
N GLY A 212 16.00 10.60 11.99
CA GLY A 212 17.23 9.80 11.88
C GLY A 212 17.00 8.29 12.05
N LEU A 213 15.85 7.79 11.59
CA LEU A 213 15.44 6.38 11.71
C LEU A 213 15.62 5.58 10.42
N GLY A 214 16.04 6.21 9.36
CA GLY A 214 16.32 5.63 8.04
C GLY A 214 16.35 6.69 6.96
N GLU A 215 16.80 6.31 5.77
CA GLU A 215 16.87 7.19 4.59
C GLU A 215 15.61 7.03 3.72
N ARG A 216 15.65 6.19 2.68
CA ARG A 216 14.46 5.88 1.87
C ARG A 216 13.44 5.05 2.65
N TRP A 217 13.92 4.09 3.45
CA TRP A 217 13.14 3.22 4.31
C TRP A 217 13.82 3.12 5.68
N ALA A 218 13.06 2.72 6.69
CA ALA A 218 13.56 2.52 8.04
C ALA A 218 14.05 1.08 8.27
N ASN A 219 15.21 0.91 8.88
CA ASN A 219 15.77 -0.40 9.21
C ASN A 219 15.38 -0.84 10.62
N VAL A 220 15.00 -2.11 10.73
CA VAL A 220 14.66 -2.77 11.98
C VAL A 220 15.69 -3.85 12.33
N ARG A 221 15.87 -4.11 13.61
CA ARG A 221 16.66 -5.27 14.11
C ARG A 221 15.88 -6.54 13.82
N ILE A 222 16.35 -7.30 12.87
CA ILE A 222 15.74 -8.58 12.51
C ILE A 222 16.05 -9.59 13.62
N PRO A 223 15.08 -10.41 14.08
CA PRO A 223 13.72 -10.55 13.56
C PRO A 223 12.63 -9.68 14.24
N TYR A 224 13.03 -8.67 14.97
CA TYR A 224 12.12 -7.76 15.68
C TYR A 224 11.75 -6.55 14.81
N PHE A 225 10.72 -5.79 15.21
CA PHE A 225 10.35 -4.50 14.62
C PHE A 225 10.96 -3.31 15.37
N LEU A 226 12.01 -3.55 16.17
CA LEU A 226 12.73 -2.53 16.91
C LEU A 226 13.68 -1.79 15.95
N SER A 227 13.79 -0.46 16.07
CA SER A 227 14.72 0.34 15.26
C SER A 227 16.17 -0.08 15.48
N GLU A 228 16.98 -0.07 14.43
CA GLU A 228 18.44 -0.20 14.56
C GLU A 228 19.06 1.00 15.27
N ALA A 229 18.44 2.17 15.18
CA ALA A 229 18.97 3.43 15.68
C ALA A 229 18.54 3.76 17.12
N ASP A 230 17.52 3.07 17.69
CA ASP A 230 16.99 3.41 19.01
C ASP A 230 16.22 2.23 19.63
N ASP A 231 16.61 1.84 20.86
CA ASP A 231 16.05 0.70 21.60
C ASP A 231 14.62 0.92 22.12
N ARG A 232 14.09 2.13 21.98
CA ARG A 232 12.76 2.51 22.45
C ARG A 232 11.81 2.85 21.33
N VAL A 233 12.27 2.75 20.08
CA VAL A 233 11.48 3.06 18.90
C VAL A 233 11.20 1.79 18.09
N TYR A 234 9.93 1.51 17.87
CA TYR A 234 9.47 0.44 16.99
C TYR A 234 8.96 1.02 15.67
N LEU A 235 9.24 0.31 14.60
CA LEU A 235 8.94 0.71 13.22
C LEU A 235 8.09 -0.38 12.58
N VAL A 236 6.85 -0.06 12.21
CA VAL A 236 5.89 -1.05 11.71
C VAL A 236 5.25 -0.63 10.38
N GLY A 237 4.72 -1.59 9.65
CA GLY A 237 4.01 -1.37 8.39
C GLY A 237 4.95 -1.00 7.24
N ASP A 238 4.45 -0.16 6.34
CA ASP A 238 5.09 0.11 5.05
C ASP A 238 6.44 0.85 5.14
N ILE A 239 6.79 1.41 6.29
CA ILE A 239 8.06 2.15 6.48
C ILE A 239 9.29 1.25 6.56
N THR A 240 9.15 -0.04 6.85
CA THR A 240 10.29 -0.95 7.06
C THR A 240 11.03 -1.28 5.77
N GLY A 241 12.36 -1.29 5.80
CA GLY A 241 13.21 -1.43 4.60
C GLY A 241 13.93 -2.75 4.46
N ASN A 242 14.54 -3.25 5.53
CA ASN A 242 15.44 -4.41 5.52
C ASN A 242 14.75 -5.73 5.86
N THR A 243 13.47 -5.85 5.57
CA THR A 243 12.68 -7.08 5.80
C THR A 243 12.21 -7.67 4.47
N PRO A 244 12.00 -8.99 4.37
CA PRO A 244 11.45 -9.62 3.18
C PRO A 244 9.92 -9.44 3.07
N TYR A 245 9.32 -8.68 3.97
CA TYR A 245 7.87 -8.48 4.01
C TYR A 245 7.42 -7.54 2.89
N PRO A 246 6.33 -7.85 2.17
CA PRO A 246 5.72 -6.90 1.27
C PRO A 246 5.11 -5.73 2.06
N LYS A 247 5.08 -4.56 1.46
CA LYS A 247 4.38 -3.39 2.01
C LYS A 247 2.87 -3.58 1.81
N SER A 248 2.26 -4.40 2.67
CA SER A 248 0.84 -4.80 2.59
C SER A 248 0.07 -4.41 3.84
N GLY A 249 -1.26 -4.24 3.69
CA GLY A 249 -2.14 -3.96 4.83
C GLY A 249 -2.09 -5.04 5.90
N MET A 250 -1.99 -6.32 5.50
CA MET A 250 -1.88 -7.44 6.45
C MET A 250 -0.58 -7.38 7.25
N ILE A 251 0.56 -7.13 6.59
CA ILE A 251 1.86 -6.95 7.31
C ILE A 251 1.79 -5.74 8.25
N ALA A 252 1.17 -4.64 7.83
CA ALA A 252 1.01 -3.47 8.68
C ALA A 252 0.18 -3.79 9.94
N TYR A 253 -0.94 -4.48 9.78
CA TYR A 253 -1.79 -4.91 10.88
C TYR A 253 -1.08 -5.88 11.83
N VAL A 254 -0.51 -6.97 11.30
CA VAL A 254 0.13 -8.01 12.13
C VAL A 254 1.38 -7.48 12.81
N SER A 255 2.18 -6.63 12.14
CA SER A 255 3.36 -6.03 12.78
C SER A 255 2.99 -5.15 13.98
N GLY A 256 1.90 -4.40 13.89
CA GLY A 256 1.37 -3.63 15.03
C GLY A 256 0.97 -4.53 16.20
N THR A 257 0.27 -5.62 15.94
CA THR A 257 -0.15 -6.62 16.95
C THR A 257 1.06 -7.30 17.60
N ILE A 258 2.07 -7.69 16.82
CA ILE A 258 3.32 -8.29 17.33
C ILE A 258 4.04 -7.30 18.26
N VAL A 259 4.16 -6.05 17.81
CA VAL A 259 4.83 -5.00 18.63
C VAL A 259 4.08 -4.75 19.93
N ALA A 260 2.74 -4.75 19.93
CA ALA A 260 1.96 -4.59 21.15
C ALA A 260 2.23 -5.71 22.16
N ARG A 261 2.28 -6.98 21.72
CA ARG A 261 2.66 -8.11 22.59
C ARG A 261 4.10 -7.99 23.09
N HIS A 262 5.03 -7.66 22.23
CA HIS A 262 6.42 -7.47 22.55
C HIS A 262 6.63 -6.35 23.58
N LEU A 263 5.98 -5.20 23.41
CA LEU A 263 6.02 -4.10 24.38
C LEU A 263 5.41 -4.49 25.72
N THR A 264 4.34 -5.27 25.75
CA THR A 264 3.74 -5.79 26.98
C THR A 264 4.75 -6.58 27.81
N GLU A 265 5.54 -7.44 27.19
CA GLU A 265 6.58 -8.23 27.89
C GLU A 265 7.72 -7.32 28.38
N ARG A 266 8.15 -6.35 27.59
CA ARG A 266 9.17 -5.38 28.01
C ARG A 266 8.72 -4.51 29.19
N LEU A 267 7.46 -4.07 29.21
CA LEU A 267 6.88 -3.29 30.30
C LEU A 267 6.76 -4.10 31.60
N LYS A 268 6.64 -5.44 31.51
CA LYS A 268 6.74 -6.34 32.65
C LYS A 268 8.19 -6.54 33.14
N GLY A 269 9.17 -5.89 32.53
CA GLY A 269 10.58 -5.96 32.89
C GLY A 269 11.37 -7.09 32.24
N LYS A 270 10.77 -7.81 31.26
CA LYS A 270 11.46 -8.91 30.57
C LYS A 270 12.55 -8.35 29.66
N PRO A 271 13.81 -8.82 29.75
CA PRO A 271 14.87 -8.42 28.83
C PRO A 271 14.55 -8.78 27.38
N LEU A 272 14.98 -7.95 26.42
CA LEU A 272 14.73 -8.19 25.00
C LEU A 272 15.20 -9.59 24.53
N ALA A 273 16.36 -10.04 25.01
CA ALA A 273 16.92 -11.34 24.64
C ALA A 273 16.08 -12.55 25.09
N GLU A 274 15.18 -12.37 26.05
CA GLU A 274 14.30 -13.42 26.58
C GLU A 274 12.89 -13.39 25.93
N ILE A 275 12.61 -12.39 25.09
CA ILE A 275 11.34 -12.30 24.36
C ILE A 275 11.52 -13.00 23.02
N PRO A 276 10.82 -14.12 22.76
CA PRO A 276 10.97 -14.82 21.50
C PRO A 276 10.48 -13.94 20.35
N PRO A 277 11.15 -13.99 19.19
CA PRO A 277 10.69 -13.27 18.02
C PRO A 277 9.40 -13.85 17.49
N GLU A 278 8.42 -12.99 17.21
CA GLU A 278 7.23 -13.31 16.46
C GLU A 278 7.37 -12.75 15.04
N LEU A 279 6.98 -13.54 14.06
CA LEU A 279 7.02 -13.15 12.67
C LEU A 279 5.61 -13.04 12.11
N PRO A 280 5.35 -12.07 11.21
CA PRO A 280 4.03 -11.89 10.66
C PRO A 280 3.67 -13.02 9.70
N THR A 281 2.38 -13.16 9.42
CA THR A 281 1.86 -13.87 8.26
C THR A 281 1.32 -12.83 7.28
N ASN A 282 1.25 -13.18 6.00
CA ASN A 282 0.67 -12.33 4.99
C ASN A 282 -0.36 -13.09 4.16
N ILE A 283 -1.49 -12.46 3.88
CA ILE A 283 -2.41 -12.87 2.83
C ILE A 283 -2.87 -11.62 2.09
N CYS A 284 -2.99 -11.73 0.76
CA CYS A 284 -3.41 -10.63 -0.08
C CYS A 284 -4.29 -11.16 -1.20
N TYR A 285 -5.55 -10.80 -1.14
CA TYR A 285 -6.52 -11.03 -2.21
C TYR A 285 -6.45 -9.90 -3.23
N SER A 286 -6.78 -10.19 -4.48
CA SER A 286 -6.96 -9.20 -5.53
C SER A 286 -8.14 -9.56 -6.40
N PHE A 287 -9.09 -8.64 -6.50
CA PHE A 287 -10.21 -8.77 -7.41
C PHE A 287 -9.75 -8.59 -8.86
N VAL A 288 -10.32 -9.39 -9.73
CA VAL A 288 -10.12 -9.28 -11.18
C VAL A 288 -11.40 -8.83 -11.90
N ASP A 289 -12.53 -8.93 -11.22
CA ASP A 289 -13.82 -8.32 -11.55
C ASP A 289 -14.61 -8.00 -10.27
N SER A 290 -15.93 -7.79 -10.35
CA SER A 290 -16.76 -7.45 -9.19
C SER A 290 -16.96 -8.58 -8.17
N GLU A 291 -16.70 -9.83 -8.55
CA GLU A 291 -17.02 -11.02 -7.76
C GLU A 291 -15.83 -11.99 -7.62
N GLU A 292 -14.97 -12.08 -8.62
CA GLU A 292 -13.88 -13.05 -8.66
C GLU A 292 -12.55 -12.45 -8.20
N ALA A 293 -11.80 -13.22 -7.40
CA ALA A 293 -10.48 -12.83 -6.92
C ALA A 293 -9.45 -13.95 -7.05
N ILE A 294 -8.18 -13.56 -6.97
CA ILE A 294 -7.00 -14.41 -6.83
C ILE A 294 -6.28 -14.03 -5.54
N TRP A 295 -5.43 -14.90 -4.98
CA TRP A 295 -4.74 -14.59 -3.74
C TRP A 295 -3.29 -15.09 -3.70
N VAL A 296 -2.52 -14.49 -2.80
CA VAL A 296 -1.17 -14.93 -2.39
C VAL A 296 -1.09 -14.87 -0.89
N SER A 297 -0.48 -15.89 -0.28
CA SER A 297 -0.11 -15.87 1.14
C SER A 297 1.37 -16.15 1.34
N ALA A 298 1.90 -15.76 2.50
CA ALA A 298 3.25 -16.09 2.91
C ALA A 298 3.30 -16.27 4.43
N ASN A 299 3.97 -17.34 4.85
CA ASN A 299 4.39 -17.55 6.22
C ASN A 299 5.89 -17.28 6.33
N TYR A 300 6.31 -16.67 7.43
CA TYR A 300 7.70 -16.32 7.66
C TYR A 300 8.23 -17.08 8.86
N SER A 301 9.47 -17.53 8.77
CA SER A 301 10.18 -18.21 9.84
C SER A 301 11.58 -17.62 10.01
N TRP A 302 12.07 -17.58 11.25
CA TRP A 302 13.43 -17.16 11.53
C TRP A 302 14.37 -18.37 11.40
N ASP A 303 15.40 -18.24 10.59
CA ASP A 303 16.47 -19.21 10.49
C ASP A 303 17.64 -18.77 11.37
N GLU A 304 17.81 -19.46 12.49
CA GLU A 304 18.83 -19.12 13.47
C GLU A 304 20.25 -19.33 12.94
N ALA A 305 20.46 -20.34 12.08
CA ALA A 305 21.77 -20.64 11.51
C ALA A 305 22.20 -19.61 10.45
N GLU A 306 21.26 -19.20 9.62
CA GLU A 306 21.52 -18.24 8.54
C GLU A 306 21.26 -16.79 8.96
N LYS A 307 20.75 -16.55 10.19
CA LYS A 307 20.38 -15.23 10.73
C LYS A 307 19.51 -14.41 9.76
N ARG A 308 18.57 -15.08 9.13
CA ARG A 308 17.63 -14.45 8.18
C ARG A 308 16.21 -14.96 8.31
N ILE A 309 15.29 -14.16 7.79
CA ILE A 309 13.88 -14.53 7.67
C ILE A 309 13.70 -15.30 6.36
N LYS A 310 13.12 -16.48 6.44
CA LYS A 310 12.67 -17.30 5.30
C LYS A 310 11.19 -17.10 5.07
N ALA A 311 10.79 -17.03 3.80
CA ALA A 311 9.40 -16.94 3.40
C ALA A 311 8.96 -18.21 2.66
N GLN A 312 7.80 -18.74 3.05
CA GLN A 312 7.11 -19.82 2.32
C GLN A 312 5.80 -19.27 1.78
N SER A 313 5.72 -19.10 0.47
CA SER A 313 4.57 -18.52 -0.20
C SER A 313 3.69 -19.58 -0.85
N GLN A 314 2.38 -19.31 -0.88
CA GLN A 314 1.38 -20.03 -1.66
C GLN A 314 0.61 -19.03 -2.52
N VAL A 315 0.25 -19.43 -3.73
CA VAL A 315 -0.44 -18.55 -4.68
C VAL A 315 -1.58 -19.34 -5.33
N ASP A 316 -2.77 -18.77 -5.32
CA ASP A 316 -3.87 -19.20 -6.18
C ASP A 316 -4.06 -18.19 -7.30
N ASN A 317 -3.67 -18.60 -8.50
CA ASN A 317 -3.82 -17.80 -9.72
C ASN A 317 -5.17 -18.05 -10.42
N GLN A 318 -5.95 -19.00 -9.94
CA GLN A 318 -7.25 -19.31 -10.51
C GLN A 318 -8.31 -18.39 -9.89
N ARG A 319 -8.84 -17.48 -10.69
CA ARG A 319 -9.91 -16.61 -10.23
C ARG A 319 -11.17 -17.41 -9.89
N SER A 320 -11.84 -17.04 -8.81
CA SER A 320 -13.10 -17.65 -8.41
C SER A 320 -13.95 -16.72 -7.53
N LYS A 321 -15.27 -16.92 -7.54
CA LYS A 321 -16.18 -16.23 -6.62
C LYS A 321 -15.91 -16.60 -5.16
N ALA A 322 -15.54 -17.84 -4.89
CA ALA A 322 -15.17 -18.28 -3.54
C ALA A 322 -13.99 -17.47 -2.98
N ASN A 323 -12.97 -17.18 -3.82
CA ASN A 323 -11.87 -16.29 -3.46
C ASN A 323 -12.34 -14.84 -3.23
N GLY A 324 -13.31 -14.36 -4.00
CA GLY A 324 -13.92 -13.04 -3.81
C GLY A 324 -14.68 -12.92 -2.49
N GLU A 325 -15.49 -13.92 -2.16
CA GLU A 325 -16.19 -14.02 -0.88
C GLU A 325 -15.21 -14.09 0.29
N ALA A 326 -14.16 -14.90 0.17
CA ALA A 326 -13.09 -14.98 1.17
C ALA A 326 -12.37 -13.64 1.35
N ALA A 327 -12.12 -12.89 0.28
CA ALA A 327 -11.53 -11.55 0.33
C ALA A 327 -12.40 -10.55 1.11
N ILE A 328 -13.71 -10.56 0.87
CA ILE A 328 -14.66 -9.71 1.61
C ILE A 328 -14.72 -10.12 3.08
N GLY A 329 -14.84 -11.41 3.37
CA GLY A 329 -14.87 -11.93 4.75
C GLY A 329 -13.58 -11.57 5.51
N TRP A 330 -12.43 -11.71 4.90
CA TRP A 330 -11.15 -11.30 5.46
C TRP A 330 -11.09 -9.79 5.76
N ALA A 331 -11.52 -8.94 4.83
CA ALA A 331 -11.53 -7.49 5.03
C ALA A 331 -12.46 -7.09 6.18
N LEU A 332 -13.67 -7.64 6.21
CA LEU A 332 -14.64 -7.39 7.29
C LEU A 332 -14.13 -7.86 8.66
N GLY A 333 -13.45 -9.03 8.70
CA GLY A 333 -12.83 -9.53 9.92
C GLY A 333 -11.77 -8.58 10.47
N LEU A 334 -10.84 -8.09 9.62
CA LEU A 334 -9.83 -7.12 10.02
C LEU A 334 -10.43 -5.79 10.49
N TRP A 335 -11.45 -5.28 9.79
CA TRP A 335 -12.09 -4.04 10.17
C TRP A 335 -12.85 -4.16 11.49
N ASN A 336 -13.53 -5.29 11.71
CA ASN A 336 -14.18 -5.54 12.99
C ASN A 336 -13.17 -5.62 14.15
N ASP A 337 -12.00 -6.23 13.91
CA ASP A 337 -10.94 -6.30 14.93
C ASP A 337 -10.33 -4.92 15.24
N MET A 338 -10.16 -4.07 14.22
CA MET A 338 -9.58 -2.73 14.39
C MET A 338 -10.58 -1.68 14.90
N PHE A 339 -11.81 -1.71 14.41
CA PHE A 339 -12.79 -0.62 14.59
C PHE A 339 -14.13 -1.08 15.18
N GLY A 340 -14.32 -2.38 15.34
CA GLY A 340 -15.53 -2.94 15.95
C GLY A 340 -15.68 -2.61 17.43
N PRO A 341 -16.87 -2.79 17.99
CA PRO A 341 -17.07 -2.67 19.43
C PRO A 341 -16.22 -3.68 20.18
N ALA A 342 -15.80 -3.30 21.39
CA ALA A 342 -14.99 -4.16 22.28
C ALA A 342 -15.78 -5.32 22.84
#